data_7ddbf32251b9b4929efc5b1bf3092a57
#
_entry.id   7ddbf32251b9b4929efc5b1bf3092a57
#
_cell.length_a   1.000
_cell.length_b   1.000
_cell.length_c   1.000
_cell.angle_alpha   90.00
_cell.angle_beta   90.00
_cell.angle_gamma   90.00
#
_symmetry.space_group_name_H-M   'P 1'
#
loop_
_entity.id
_entity.type
_entity.pdbx_description
1 polymer ?
#
loop_
_entity_poly.entity_id
_entity_poly.type
_entity_poly.pdbx_seq_one_letter_code
_entity_poly.pdbx_strand_id
1 'polypeptide(L)'
;LVYVASRVLIRLFLLPGRSLERVDMTSRILSPRVLAGDAAPSWTLVLRSTGAYEPYLRTYRGMVNSSRAAEFLLLDRLFPRSVVFALNRAEQCLENLESSQRAGFRNDAQRLLGRMRAELEYRSLADLTNDLAAEMERVQVACANATEGVTRRYFAGSEALAWPGVRP
;
A
#
# COMPACT_ATOMS: atom_id res chain seq x y z
N LEU A 1 23.36 -3.20 -23.61
CA LEU A 1 23.23 -2.04 -22.69
C LEU A 1 21.77 -1.60 -22.57
N VAL A 2 21.05 -1.33 -23.66
CA VAL A 2 19.64 -0.89 -23.68
C VAL A 2 18.70 -1.90 -22.98
N TYR A 3 18.91 -3.20 -23.19
CA TYR A 3 18.09 -4.26 -22.59
C TYR A 3 18.25 -4.37 -21.05
N VAL A 4 19.44 -4.11 -20.53
CA VAL A 4 19.67 -4.08 -19.06
C VAL A 4 19.07 -2.83 -18.46
N ALA A 5 19.21 -1.67 -19.10
CA ALA A 5 18.61 -0.43 -18.65
C ALA A 5 17.08 -0.49 -18.58
N SER A 6 16.42 -1.10 -19.61
CA SER A 6 14.97 -1.26 -19.60
C SER A 6 14.49 -2.21 -18.49
N ARG A 7 15.21 -3.30 -18.18
CA ARG A 7 14.87 -4.20 -17.06
C ARG A 7 15.03 -3.53 -15.71
N VAL A 8 16.05 -2.68 -15.54
CA VAL A 8 16.26 -1.91 -14.31
C VAL A 8 15.16 -0.88 -14.14
N LEU A 9 14.83 -0.10 -15.18
CA LEU A 9 13.74 0.88 -15.16
C LEU A 9 12.38 0.23 -14.87
N ILE A 10 12.07 -0.89 -15.53
CA ILE A 10 10.84 -1.65 -15.28
C ILE A 10 10.76 -2.10 -13.81
N ARG A 11 11.82 -2.63 -13.23
CA ARG A 11 11.84 -3.01 -11.81
C ARG A 11 11.68 -1.80 -10.89
N LEU A 12 12.33 -0.69 -11.21
CA LEU A 12 12.33 0.52 -10.38
C LEU A 12 10.94 1.17 -10.31
N PHE A 13 10.14 1.12 -11.39
CA PHE A 13 8.81 1.74 -11.42
C PHE A 13 7.65 0.76 -11.21
N LEU A 14 7.77 -0.49 -11.66
CA LEU A 14 6.72 -1.49 -11.45
C LEU A 14 6.61 -1.93 -9.99
N LEU A 15 7.72 -2.03 -9.25
CA LEU A 15 7.68 -2.48 -7.86
C LEU A 15 6.97 -1.47 -6.95
N PRO A 16 7.29 -0.15 -6.96
CA PRO A 16 6.55 0.81 -6.16
C PRO A 16 5.09 0.91 -6.59
N GLY A 17 4.79 0.91 -7.89
CA GLY A 17 3.42 0.92 -8.41
C GLY A 17 2.59 -0.26 -7.89
N ARG A 18 3.10 -1.48 -8.01
CA ARG A 18 2.45 -2.69 -7.45
C ARG A 18 2.29 -2.65 -5.93
N SER A 19 3.23 -2.04 -5.23
CA SER A 19 3.16 -1.92 -3.78
C SER A 19 2.06 -0.93 -3.37
N LEU A 20 1.97 0.22 -4.04
CA LEU A 20 0.92 1.21 -3.81
C LEU A 20 -0.47 0.66 -4.17
N GLU A 21 -0.58 -0.07 -5.29
CA GLU A 21 -1.82 -0.76 -5.67
C GLU A 21 -2.26 -1.77 -4.60
N ARG A 22 -1.34 -2.54 -4.03
CA ARG A 22 -1.65 -3.48 -2.94
C ARG A 22 -2.13 -2.77 -1.68
N VAL A 23 -1.52 -1.65 -1.32
CA VAL A 23 -1.99 -0.82 -0.20
C VAL A 23 -3.42 -0.36 -0.46
N ASP A 24 -3.68 0.21 -1.62
CA ASP A 24 -5.02 0.71 -2.00
C ASP A 24 -6.06 -0.41 -1.98
N MET A 25 -5.76 -1.55 -2.60
CA MET A 25 -6.65 -2.73 -2.61
C MET A 25 -6.97 -3.25 -1.20
N THR A 26 -5.95 -3.42 -0.36
CA THR A 26 -6.16 -3.91 1.01
C THR A 26 -6.95 -2.90 1.83
N SER A 27 -6.65 -1.61 1.71
CA SER A 27 -7.39 -0.53 2.39
C SER A 27 -8.85 -0.49 1.97
N ARG A 28 -9.16 -0.65 0.69
CA ARG A 28 -10.55 -0.70 0.17
C ARG A 28 -11.33 -1.91 0.69
N ILE A 29 -10.67 -3.06 0.85
CA ILE A 29 -11.31 -4.25 1.41
C ILE A 29 -11.59 -4.10 2.92
N LEU A 30 -10.74 -3.36 3.63
CA LEU A 30 -10.90 -3.12 5.07
C LEU A 30 -11.92 -2.02 5.39
N SER A 31 -12.07 -0.99 4.55
CA SER A 31 -12.99 0.15 4.77
C SER A 31 -14.44 -0.26 5.04
N PRO A 32 -15.08 -1.18 4.29
CA PRO A 32 -16.49 -1.56 4.50
C PRO A 32 -16.76 -2.27 5.83
N ARG A 33 -15.73 -2.77 6.52
CA ARG A 33 -15.91 -3.50 7.78
C ARG A 33 -16.57 -2.68 8.88
N VAL A 34 -16.38 -1.36 8.86
CA VAL A 34 -16.93 -0.46 9.89
C VAL A 34 -18.29 0.09 9.50
N LEU A 35 -18.52 0.28 8.20
CA LEU A 35 -19.73 0.94 7.69
C LEU A 35 -20.95 0.01 7.65
N ALA A 36 -20.75 -1.31 7.59
CA ALA A 36 -21.81 -2.27 7.34
C ALA A 36 -22.37 -2.96 8.62
N GLY A 37 -21.85 -2.68 9.81
CA GLY A 37 -22.33 -3.30 11.05
C GLY A 37 -22.46 -4.83 10.95
N ASP A 38 -23.62 -5.37 11.25
CA ASP A 38 -23.91 -6.82 11.17
C ASP A 38 -23.87 -7.38 9.75
N ALA A 39 -24.04 -6.54 8.73
CA ALA A 39 -23.94 -6.92 7.32
C ALA A 39 -22.49 -6.93 6.79
N ALA A 40 -21.51 -6.58 7.62
CA ALA A 40 -20.11 -6.56 7.22
C ALA A 40 -19.60 -7.96 6.85
N PRO A 41 -18.76 -8.09 5.82
CA PRO A 41 -18.15 -9.37 5.46
C PRO A 41 -17.42 -9.98 6.66
N SER A 42 -17.51 -11.29 6.86
CA SER A 42 -16.77 -11.94 7.95
C SER A 42 -15.26 -11.77 7.76
N TRP A 43 -14.50 -11.74 8.85
CA TRP A 43 -13.02 -11.66 8.76
C TRP A 43 -12.41 -12.83 7.99
N THR A 44 -13.04 -13.99 8.02
CA THR A 44 -12.63 -15.13 7.19
C THR A 44 -12.76 -14.80 5.69
N LEU A 45 -13.85 -14.14 5.28
CA LEU A 45 -14.03 -13.72 3.90
C LEU A 45 -13.01 -12.64 3.51
N VAL A 46 -12.76 -11.66 4.38
CA VAL A 46 -11.75 -10.62 4.17
C VAL A 46 -10.36 -11.23 3.99
N LEU A 47 -9.96 -12.15 4.87
CA LEU A 47 -8.67 -12.84 4.75
C LEU A 47 -8.58 -13.68 3.46
N ARG A 48 -9.66 -14.32 3.03
CA ARG A 48 -9.69 -15.08 1.77
C ARG A 48 -9.58 -14.17 0.55
N SER A 49 -10.32 -13.07 0.51
CA SER A 49 -10.31 -12.12 -0.61
C SER A 49 -8.94 -11.44 -0.78
N THR A 50 -8.20 -11.23 0.30
CA THR A 50 -6.83 -10.72 0.26
C THR A 50 -5.77 -11.80 0.03
N GLY A 51 -6.16 -13.08 -0.04
CA GLY A 51 -5.22 -14.21 -0.08
C GLY A 51 -4.39 -14.36 1.19
N ALA A 52 -4.90 -13.85 2.32
CA ALA A 52 -4.24 -13.83 3.62
C ALA A 52 -4.63 -15.00 4.51
N TYR A 53 -5.65 -15.77 4.16
CA TYR A 53 -6.23 -16.78 5.05
C TYR A 53 -5.22 -17.85 5.47
N GLU A 54 -4.55 -18.50 4.52
CA GLU A 54 -3.56 -19.53 4.81
C GLU A 54 -2.32 -18.98 5.56
N PRO A 55 -1.71 -17.84 5.14
CA PRO A 55 -0.66 -17.20 5.93
C PRO A 55 -1.08 -16.85 7.35
N TYR A 56 -2.29 -16.33 7.55
CA TYR A 56 -2.85 -16.04 8.87
C TYR A 56 -2.91 -17.30 9.75
N LEU A 57 -3.47 -18.40 9.24
CA LEU A 57 -3.55 -19.66 9.99
C LEU A 57 -2.17 -20.21 10.38
N ARG A 58 -1.17 -20.06 9.53
CA ARG A 58 0.22 -20.46 9.84
C ARG A 58 0.83 -19.61 10.95
N THR A 59 0.54 -18.31 10.95
CA THR A 59 1.05 -17.36 11.94
C THR A 59 0.42 -17.54 13.30
N TYR A 60 -0.92 -17.56 13.35
CA TYR A 60 -1.65 -17.56 14.62
C TYR A 60 -2.11 -18.94 15.09
N ARG A 61 -2.01 -19.96 14.25
CA ARG A 61 -2.33 -21.36 14.58
C ARG A 61 -3.67 -21.58 15.30
N GLY A 62 -4.71 -20.80 14.92
CA GLY A 62 -6.00 -20.85 15.60
C GLY A 62 -7.13 -20.28 14.76
N MET A 63 -8.32 -20.22 15.37
CA MET A 63 -9.52 -19.67 14.74
C MET A 63 -9.33 -18.19 14.38
N VAL A 64 -10.05 -17.75 13.34
CA VAL A 64 -10.02 -16.34 12.91
C VAL A 64 -10.61 -15.47 14.02
N ASN A 65 -9.79 -14.56 14.52
CA ASN A 65 -10.16 -13.54 15.49
C ASN A 65 -10.08 -12.16 14.82
N SER A 66 -11.06 -11.30 15.08
CA SER A 66 -11.18 -9.99 14.44
C SER A 66 -9.96 -9.09 14.66
N SER A 67 -9.51 -8.99 15.90
CA SER A 67 -8.35 -8.16 16.27
C SER A 67 -7.07 -8.64 15.59
N ARG A 68 -6.79 -9.95 15.66
CA ARG A 68 -5.62 -10.54 15.01
C ARG A 68 -5.68 -10.49 13.48
N ALA A 69 -6.88 -10.59 12.90
CA ALA A 69 -7.05 -10.45 11.45
C ALA A 69 -6.81 -9.01 10.99
N ALA A 70 -7.29 -8.03 11.75
CA ALA A 70 -6.98 -6.62 11.50
C ALA A 70 -5.48 -6.35 11.65
N GLU A 71 -4.86 -6.80 12.75
CA GLU A 71 -3.43 -6.67 12.99
C GLU A 71 -2.60 -7.26 11.84
N PHE A 72 -2.95 -8.48 11.40
CA PHE A 72 -2.25 -9.14 10.31
C PHE A 72 -2.32 -8.38 8.99
N LEU A 73 -3.49 -7.89 8.64
CA LEU A 73 -3.67 -7.15 7.39
C LEU A 73 -3.13 -5.72 7.43
N LEU A 74 -3.09 -5.09 8.61
CA LEU A 74 -2.58 -3.74 8.77
C LEU A 74 -1.07 -3.71 9.01
N LEU A 75 -0.59 -4.49 9.98
CA LEU A 75 0.70 -4.26 10.64
C LEU A 75 1.73 -5.37 10.42
N ASP A 76 1.36 -6.54 9.87
CA ASP A 76 2.31 -7.63 9.69
C ASP A 76 3.43 -7.22 8.73
N ARG A 77 4.68 -7.29 9.24
CA ARG A 77 5.88 -6.85 8.51
C ARG A 77 6.42 -7.88 7.52
N LEU A 78 5.90 -9.08 7.53
CA LEU A 78 6.35 -10.20 6.68
C LEU A 78 5.34 -10.57 5.61
N PHE A 79 4.07 -10.26 5.83
CA PHE A 79 3.02 -10.57 4.87
C PHE A 79 2.97 -9.54 3.71
N PRO A 80 3.23 -9.94 2.46
CA PRO A 80 3.42 -9.00 1.34
C PRO A 80 2.20 -8.15 0.97
N ARG A 81 1.02 -8.47 1.51
CA ARG A 81 -0.22 -7.74 1.26
C ARG A 81 -0.72 -6.99 2.50
N SER A 82 0.03 -6.98 3.59
CA SER A 82 -0.28 -6.06 4.69
C SER A 82 0.00 -4.62 4.26
N VAL A 83 -0.73 -3.70 4.85
CA VAL A 83 -0.60 -2.27 4.54
C VAL A 83 0.81 -1.78 4.86
N VAL A 84 1.32 -2.08 6.05
CA VAL A 84 2.66 -1.65 6.49
C VAL A 84 3.76 -2.26 5.63
N PHE A 85 3.71 -3.55 5.30
CA PHE A 85 4.69 -4.17 4.41
C PHE A 85 4.72 -3.48 3.04
N ALA A 86 3.56 -3.26 2.44
CA ALA A 86 3.47 -2.70 1.11
C ALA A 86 3.90 -1.23 1.07
N LEU A 87 3.58 -0.43 2.11
CA LEU A 87 4.09 0.94 2.28
C LEU A 87 5.61 0.96 2.41
N ASN A 88 6.17 0.11 3.29
CA ASN A 88 7.61 -0.01 3.46
C ASN A 88 8.31 -0.40 2.14
N ARG A 89 7.72 -1.31 1.39
CA ARG A 89 8.27 -1.73 0.10
C ARG A 89 8.26 -0.61 -0.93
N ALA A 90 7.19 0.17 -0.99
CA ALA A 90 7.10 1.34 -1.88
C ALA A 90 8.12 2.41 -1.49
N GLU A 91 8.24 2.73 -0.20
CA GLU A 91 9.23 3.67 0.35
C GLU A 91 10.65 3.27 -0.02
N GLN A 92 11.04 2.02 0.23
CA GLN A 92 12.37 1.47 -0.11
C GLN A 92 12.66 1.53 -1.62
N CYS A 93 11.65 1.27 -2.46
CA CYS A 93 11.84 1.38 -3.90
C CYS A 93 12.13 2.81 -4.34
N LEU A 94 11.45 3.80 -3.75
CA LEU A 94 11.70 5.22 -4.02
C LEU A 94 13.07 5.68 -3.49
N GLU A 95 13.49 5.18 -2.33
CA GLU A 95 14.82 5.42 -1.78
C GLU A 95 15.92 4.92 -2.74
N ASN A 96 15.76 3.71 -3.27
CA ASN A 96 16.71 3.12 -4.21
C ASN A 96 16.79 3.87 -5.56
N LEU A 97 15.75 4.59 -5.95
CA LEU A 97 15.76 5.46 -7.14
C LEU A 97 16.69 6.67 -6.98
N GLU A 98 16.90 7.13 -5.75
CA GLU A 98 17.63 8.36 -5.44
C GLU A 98 18.83 8.13 -4.51
N SER A 99 19.37 6.90 -4.49
CA SER A 99 20.40 6.43 -3.55
C SER A 99 21.72 7.19 -3.52
N SER A 100 21.95 8.13 -4.46
CA SER A 100 23.20 8.90 -4.55
C SER A 100 23.20 10.18 -3.70
N GLN A 101 22.21 10.42 -2.84
CA GLN A 101 22.06 11.70 -2.15
C GLN A 101 22.40 11.64 -0.66
N ARG A 102 23.28 12.56 -0.25
CA ARG A 102 23.83 12.62 1.12
C ARG A 102 22.93 13.24 2.19
N ALA A 103 21.83 13.90 1.84
CA ALA A 103 21.01 14.62 2.82
C ALA A 103 19.52 14.63 2.49
N GLY A 104 18.73 14.11 3.42
CA GLY A 104 17.28 14.27 3.51
C GLY A 104 16.47 13.59 2.41
N PHE A 105 15.16 13.57 2.60
CA PHE A 105 14.23 13.10 1.58
C PHE A 105 14.02 14.17 0.53
N ARG A 106 14.42 13.94 -0.70
CA ARG A 106 14.14 14.83 -1.84
C ARG A 106 12.84 14.47 -2.56
N ASN A 107 12.34 13.27 -2.33
CA ASN A 107 11.10 12.78 -2.93
C ASN A 107 9.97 12.96 -1.93
N ASP A 108 9.04 13.86 -2.23
CA ASP A 108 7.86 14.08 -1.39
C ASP A 108 7.00 12.82 -1.28
N ALA A 109 6.95 12.00 -2.32
CA ALA A 109 6.26 10.72 -2.28
C ALA A 109 6.89 9.76 -1.24
N GLN A 110 8.22 9.65 -1.19
CA GLN A 110 8.91 8.84 -0.19
C GLN A 110 8.61 9.35 1.23
N ARG A 111 8.65 10.67 1.44
CA ARG A 111 8.33 11.29 2.74
C ARG A 111 6.90 11.01 3.18
N LEU A 112 5.94 11.10 2.26
CA LEU A 112 4.52 10.80 2.53
C LEU A 112 4.32 9.35 2.93
N LEU A 113 4.92 8.40 2.19
CA LEU A 113 4.79 6.98 2.47
C LEU A 113 5.46 6.58 3.78
N GLY A 114 6.68 7.07 4.05
CA GLY A 114 7.40 6.81 5.29
C GLY A 114 6.67 7.36 6.51
N ARG A 115 6.10 8.57 6.41
CA ARG A 115 5.26 9.15 7.45
C ARG A 115 4.01 8.31 7.69
N MET A 116 3.28 7.94 6.64
CA MET A 116 2.06 7.13 6.76
C MET A 116 2.36 5.76 7.38
N ARG A 117 3.44 5.11 6.96
CA ARG A 117 3.90 3.84 7.55
C ARG A 117 4.23 4.00 9.04
N ALA A 118 4.99 5.02 9.40
CA ALA A 118 5.36 5.27 10.79
C ALA A 118 4.12 5.58 11.65
N GLU A 119 3.18 6.38 11.16
CA GLU A 119 1.92 6.65 11.88
C GLU A 119 1.15 5.35 12.17
N LEU A 120 1.10 4.40 11.23
CA LEU A 120 0.46 3.10 11.47
C LEU A 120 1.24 2.23 12.47
N GLU A 121 2.57 2.18 12.35
CA GLU A 121 3.41 1.28 13.17
C GLU A 121 3.53 1.73 14.63
N TYR A 122 3.45 3.04 14.89
CA TYR A 122 3.62 3.60 16.26
C TYR A 122 2.31 3.81 17.01
N ARG A 123 1.17 3.60 16.39
CA ARG A 123 -0.14 3.64 17.06
C ARG A 123 -0.56 2.26 17.56
N SER A 124 -1.35 2.24 18.62
CA SER A 124 -1.93 1.00 19.10
C SER A 124 -2.95 0.42 18.11
N LEU A 125 -3.07 -0.90 18.08
CA LEU A 125 -4.08 -1.55 17.24
C LEU A 125 -5.50 -1.09 17.61
N ALA A 126 -5.78 -0.85 18.89
CA ALA A 126 -7.07 -0.38 19.35
C ALA A 126 -7.41 1.00 18.76
N ASP A 127 -6.44 1.93 18.74
CA ASP A 127 -6.63 3.25 18.13
C ASP A 127 -6.87 3.16 16.63
N LEU A 128 -6.15 2.27 15.94
CA LEU A 128 -6.30 2.07 14.49
C LEU A 128 -7.65 1.45 14.12
N THR A 129 -8.16 0.56 14.96
CA THR A 129 -9.43 -0.14 14.70
C THR A 129 -10.65 0.63 15.19
N ASN A 130 -10.49 1.62 16.06
CA ASN A 130 -11.58 2.46 16.57
C ASN A 130 -12.31 3.18 15.42
N ASP A 131 -11.56 3.70 14.43
CA ASP A 131 -12.11 4.25 13.19
C ASP A 131 -11.32 3.75 11.99
N LEU A 132 -11.43 2.45 11.74
CA LEU A 132 -10.70 1.79 10.67
C LEU A 132 -11.03 2.37 9.29
N ALA A 133 -12.27 2.83 9.07
CA ALA A 133 -12.67 3.41 7.78
C ALA A 133 -11.89 4.71 7.50
N ALA A 134 -11.87 5.64 8.47
CA ALA A 134 -11.10 6.88 8.34
C ALA A 134 -9.60 6.63 8.19
N GLU A 135 -9.05 5.64 8.92
CA GLU A 135 -7.64 5.27 8.76
C GLU A 135 -7.35 4.74 7.35
N MET A 136 -8.22 3.91 6.80
CA MET A 136 -8.04 3.39 5.45
C MET A 136 -8.18 4.48 4.38
N GLU A 137 -9.07 5.45 4.58
CA GLU A 137 -9.18 6.63 3.72
C GLU A 137 -7.89 7.46 3.74
N ARG A 138 -7.32 7.71 4.92
CA ARG A 138 -6.02 8.42 5.05
C ARG A 138 -4.90 7.70 4.33
N VAL A 139 -4.84 6.37 4.43
CA VAL A 139 -3.89 5.54 3.71
C VAL A 139 -4.07 5.67 2.20
N GLN A 140 -5.30 5.62 1.70
CA GLN A 140 -5.62 5.77 0.28
C GLN A 140 -5.22 7.15 -0.25
N VAL A 141 -5.52 8.21 0.48
CA VAL A 141 -5.13 9.59 0.14
C VAL A 141 -3.60 9.72 0.10
N ALA A 142 -2.89 9.15 1.06
CA ALA A 142 -1.42 9.17 1.07
C ALA A 142 -0.84 8.44 -0.17
N CYS A 143 -1.40 7.29 -0.54
CA CYS A 143 -1.00 6.54 -1.73
C CYS A 143 -1.29 7.31 -3.02
N ALA A 144 -2.45 7.95 -3.13
CA ALA A 144 -2.82 8.77 -4.29
C ALA A 144 -1.85 9.95 -4.47
N ASN A 145 -1.58 10.69 -3.39
CA ASN A 145 -0.65 11.81 -3.40
C ASN A 145 0.79 11.37 -3.72
N ALA A 146 1.22 10.22 -3.20
CA ALA A 146 2.53 9.65 -3.52
C ALA A 146 2.63 9.26 -5.00
N THR A 147 1.58 8.64 -5.55
CA THR A 147 1.50 8.29 -6.98
C THR A 147 1.59 9.52 -7.87
N GLU A 148 0.86 10.58 -7.52
CA GLU A 148 0.90 11.85 -8.24
C GLU A 148 2.30 12.49 -8.16
N GLY A 149 2.92 12.47 -6.99
CA GLY A 149 4.29 12.95 -6.78
C GLY A 149 5.32 12.21 -7.65
N VAL A 150 5.20 10.89 -7.74
CA VAL A 150 6.03 10.06 -8.62
C VAL A 150 5.78 10.41 -10.08
N THR A 151 4.52 10.53 -10.48
CA THR A 151 4.14 10.86 -11.86
C THR A 151 4.71 12.20 -12.28
N ARG A 152 4.53 13.23 -11.49
CA ARG A 152 5.09 14.57 -11.77
C ARG A 152 6.60 14.59 -11.88
N ARG A 153 7.30 13.81 -11.03
CA ARG A 153 8.75 13.82 -10.98
C ARG A 153 9.40 13.03 -12.11
N TYR A 154 8.88 11.85 -12.42
CA TYR A 154 9.54 10.91 -13.34
C TYR A 154 8.87 10.81 -14.70
N PHE A 155 7.65 11.27 -14.83
CA PHE A 155 6.84 11.19 -16.04
C PHE A 155 6.31 12.56 -16.50
N ALA A 156 6.92 13.65 -16.04
CA ALA A 156 6.64 15.00 -16.51
C ALA A 156 6.91 15.08 -18.02
N GLY A 157 5.85 15.21 -18.83
CA GLY A 157 5.91 15.20 -20.30
C GLY A 157 5.31 13.94 -20.95
N SER A 158 4.94 12.93 -20.18
CA SER A 158 3.99 11.92 -20.65
C SER A 158 2.57 12.52 -20.59
N GLU A 159 2.27 13.48 -21.46
CA GLU A 159 0.88 13.71 -21.83
C GLU A 159 0.34 12.33 -22.21
N ALA A 160 -0.79 11.98 -21.56
CA ALA A 160 -1.45 10.73 -21.85
C ALA A 160 -1.50 10.60 -23.37
N LEU A 161 -0.80 9.59 -23.90
CA LEU A 161 -0.93 9.21 -25.29
C LEU A 161 -2.43 8.99 -25.49
N ALA A 162 -3.12 10.01 -25.98
CA ALA A 162 -4.51 9.92 -26.34
C ALA A 162 -4.58 8.78 -27.35
N TRP A 163 -5.17 7.65 -26.93
CA TRP A 163 -5.33 6.50 -27.80
C TRP A 163 -6.09 6.98 -29.03
N PRO A 164 -5.53 6.90 -30.24
CA PRO A 164 -6.12 7.51 -31.43
C PRO A 164 -7.34 6.72 -31.95
N GLY A 165 -8.27 6.37 -31.06
CA GLY A 165 -9.42 5.54 -31.42
C GLY A 165 -10.74 5.89 -30.75
N VAL A 166 -10.78 6.83 -29.82
CA VAL A 166 -12.03 7.27 -29.16
C VAL A 166 -12.28 8.73 -29.53
N ARG A 167 -13.04 8.96 -30.61
CA ARG A 167 -13.75 10.23 -30.78
C ARG A 167 -15.07 10.16 -30.00
N PRO A 168 -15.48 11.23 -29.32
CA PRO A 168 -16.78 11.32 -28.66
C PRO A 168 -17.92 11.21 -29.63
#